data_660707c5fbdc8392cda5177190548ca4
#
_entry.id   660707c5fbdc8392cda5177190548ca4
#
_cell.length_a   1.000
_cell.length_b   1.000
_cell.length_c   1.000
_cell.angle_alpha   90.00
_cell.angle_beta   90.00
_cell.angle_gamma   90.00
#
_symmetry.space_group_name_H-M   'P 1'
#
loop_
_entity.id
_entity.type
_entity.pdbx_description
1 polymer ?
#
loop_
_entity_poly.entity_id
_entity_poly.type
_entity_poly.pdbx_seq_one_letter_code
_entity_poly.pdbx_strand_id
1 'polypeptide(L)'
;LSEEPETSAPAEEAAKKASRLPKAIVAVCLAVMLIFAGLLAGARYGVLLPQARLLIEARTDGLKIGRLGRLKIEGLSGDVWRDLRIRRLTIRDEQGVWLEARNLHLKWRYSELLVRRFHADRIEVQTLRLIRRPTLSPKGKGSSGLPVSFYIDDAQGQVEMLPAFSRQRGVYDLGLYLAIRRAGGMHVAVRAASLLNPGDHLNLQFEVDKRRPLLIQADAAEAHGGAIAGALGLPTDRPFLLRISADGRTSAGRFTAMAISGATRPLEASGVWTPDGGQA
;
A
#
# COMPACT_ATOMS: atom_id res chain seq x y z
N LEU A 1 -17.19 2.85 94.87
CA LEU A 1 -18.21 2.89 93.77
C LEU A 1 -17.68 3.81 92.71
N SER A 2 -17.24 3.26 91.59
CA SER A 2 -17.17 3.96 90.30
C SER A 2 -16.98 2.91 89.22
N GLU A 3 -17.98 2.71 88.43
CA GLU A 3 -18.01 1.88 87.24
C GLU A 3 -17.23 2.53 86.12
N GLU A 4 -16.33 1.79 85.46
CA GLU A 4 -15.84 2.07 84.15
C GLU A 4 -16.76 1.42 83.11
N PRO A 5 -17.11 2.08 81.98
CA PRO A 5 -17.69 1.40 80.85
C PRO A 5 -16.63 1.09 79.80
N GLU A 6 -16.43 -0.20 79.53
CA GLU A 6 -15.79 -0.69 78.30
C GLU A 6 -16.49 -0.21 77.05
N THR A 7 -15.82 0.46 76.17
CA THR A 7 -16.25 0.67 74.81
C THR A 7 -15.08 0.77 73.86
N SER A 8 -14.64 -0.39 73.34
CA SER A 8 -13.58 -0.42 72.32
C SER A 8 -13.79 -1.41 71.15
N ALA A 9 -15.05 -1.79 70.83
CA ALA A 9 -15.29 -2.78 69.78
C ALA A 9 -15.54 -2.28 68.34
N PRO A 10 -16.05 -1.05 68.04
CA PRO A 10 -16.38 -0.67 66.66
C PRO A 10 -15.21 -0.14 65.80
N ALA A 11 -14.12 0.33 66.42
CA ALA A 11 -13.02 0.96 65.66
C ALA A 11 -12.08 -0.06 64.99
N GLU A 12 -11.91 -1.24 65.57
CA GLU A 12 -11.00 -2.29 65.06
C GLU A 12 -11.64 -3.03 63.85
N GLU A 13 -12.97 -3.17 63.82
CA GLU A 13 -13.71 -3.77 62.72
C GLU A 13 -13.79 -2.84 61.48
N ALA A 14 -13.84 -1.53 61.67
CA ALA A 14 -13.80 -0.52 60.62
C ALA A 14 -12.40 -0.44 59.96
N ALA A 15 -11.31 -0.54 60.77
CA ALA A 15 -9.94 -0.55 60.29
C ALA A 15 -9.62 -1.83 59.45
N LYS A 16 -10.15 -2.99 59.85
CA LYS A 16 -10.03 -4.23 59.07
C LYS A 16 -10.78 -4.22 57.75
N LYS A 17 -11.92 -3.53 57.68
CA LYS A 17 -12.70 -3.33 56.44
C LYS A 17 -11.99 -2.35 55.47
N ALA A 18 -11.41 -1.29 55.99
CA ALA A 18 -10.72 -0.26 55.17
C ALA A 18 -9.41 -0.81 54.51
N SER A 19 -8.76 -1.81 55.14
CA SER A 19 -7.54 -2.44 54.58
C SER A 19 -7.81 -3.47 53.47
N ARG A 20 -9.05 -3.93 53.31
CA ARG A 20 -9.47 -4.88 52.26
C ARG A 20 -9.83 -4.21 50.94
N LEU A 21 -10.36 -2.99 50.98
CA LEU A 21 -10.75 -2.24 49.81
C LEU A 21 -9.59 -2.01 48.77
N PRO A 22 -8.42 -1.56 49.22
CA PRO A 22 -7.29 -1.35 48.25
C PRO A 22 -6.80 -2.67 47.65
N LYS A 23 -6.83 -3.78 48.44
CA LYS A 23 -6.42 -5.10 47.93
C LYS A 23 -7.43 -5.65 46.91
N ALA A 24 -8.73 -5.43 47.09
CA ALA A 24 -9.76 -5.82 46.15
C ALA A 24 -9.66 -5.03 44.85
N ILE A 25 -9.43 -3.73 44.92
CA ILE A 25 -9.22 -2.87 43.73
C ILE A 25 -7.98 -3.32 42.95
N VAL A 26 -6.87 -3.57 43.62
CA VAL A 26 -5.65 -4.09 42.99
C VAL A 26 -5.88 -5.45 42.34
N ALA A 27 -6.61 -6.36 42.99
CA ALA A 27 -6.96 -7.67 42.41
C ALA A 27 -7.85 -7.55 41.18
N VAL A 28 -8.83 -6.66 41.18
CA VAL A 28 -9.69 -6.39 40.02
C VAL A 28 -8.89 -5.77 38.87
N CYS A 29 -8.04 -4.78 39.15
CA CYS A 29 -7.15 -4.19 38.13
C CYS A 29 -6.20 -5.23 37.52
N LEU A 30 -5.65 -6.12 38.35
CA LEU A 30 -4.77 -7.20 37.87
C LEU A 30 -5.55 -8.21 37.02
N ALA A 31 -6.76 -8.59 37.42
CA ALA A 31 -7.63 -9.49 36.65
C ALA A 31 -8.01 -8.88 35.29
N VAL A 32 -8.41 -7.59 35.27
CA VAL A 32 -8.69 -6.87 34.02
C VAL A 32 -7.46 -6.79 33.11
N MET A 33 -6.30 -6.52 33.68
CA MET A 33 -5.04 -6.48 32.94
C MET A 33 -4.68 -7.86 32.36
N LEU A 34 -4.86 -8.94 33.11
CA LEU A 34 -4.64 -10.31 32.65
C LEU A 34 -5.64 -10.74 31.58
N ILE A 35 -6.92 -10.38 31.71
CA ILE A 35 -7.94 -10.60 30.66
C ILE A 35 -7.55 -9.84 29.41
N PHE A 36 -7.17 -8.58 29.52
CA PHE A 36 -6.74 -7.76 28.39
C PHE A 36 -5.46 -8.29 27.72
N ALA A 37 -4.47 -8.69 28.52
CA ALA A 37 -3.26 -9.35 28.03
C ALA A 37 -3.57 -10.70 27.36
N GLY A 38 -4.50 -11.50 27.91
CA GLY A 38 -4.99 -12.73 27.31
C GLY A 38 -5.72 -12.51 25.98
N LEU A 39 -6.56 -11.48 25.89
CA LEU A 39 -7.22 -11.08 24.64
C LEU A 39 -6.22 -10.60 23.58
N LEU A 40 -5.24 -9.81 23.97
CA LEU A 40 -4.15 -9.38 23.08
C LEU A 40 -3.29 -10.57 22.62
N ALA A 41 -2.94 -11.47 23.53
CA ALA A 41 -2.23 -12.69 23.20
C ALA A 41 -3.07 -13.61 22.30
N GLY A 42 -4.37 -13.77 22.59
CA GLY A 42 -5.31 -14.51 21.74
C GLY A 42 -5.44 -13.91 20.34
N ALA A 43 -5.58 -12.60 20.25
CA ALA A 43 -5.58 -11.89 18.98
C ALA A 43 -4.23 -12.05 18.23
N ARG A 44 -3.12 -12.00 18.96
CA ARG A 44 -1.76 -12.09 18.38
C ARG A 44 -1.42 -13.50 17.91
N TYR A 45 -1.74 -14.52 18.70
CA TYR A 45 -1.38 -15.92 18.42
C TYR A 45 -2.52 -16.69 17.74
N GLY A 46 -3.78 -16.32 17.99
CA GLY A 46 -4.94 -16.96 17.35
C GLY A 46 -4.91 -16.84 15.83
N VAL A 47 -4.43 -15.73 15.29
CA VAL A 47 -4.27 -15.52 13.83
C VAL A 47 -3.18 -16.42 13.23
N LEU A 48 -2.28 -16.99 14.04
CA LEU A 48 -1.29 -17.98 13.57
C LEU A 48 -1.91 -19.37 13.36
N LEU A 49 -3.11 -19.63 13.87
CA LEU A 49 -3.81 -20.89 13.70
C LEU A 49 -4.27 -21.05 12.22
N PRO A 50 -4.17 -22.26 11.64
CA PRO A 50 -4.61 -22.51 10.26
C PRO A 50 -6.06 -22.13 10.00
N GLN A 51 -6.96 -22.37 10.97
CA GLN A 51 -8.39 -22.05 10.86
C GLN A 51 -8.65 -20.53 10.78
N ALA A 52 -7.92 -19.73 11.53
CA ALA A 52 -8.03 -18.27 11.47
C ALA A 52 -7.55 -17.72 10.12
N ARG A 53 -6.51 -18.33 9.53
CA ARG A 53 -6.03 -17.96 8.20
C ARG A 53 -7.07 -18.24 7.12
N LEU A 54 -7.71 -19.41 7.16
CA LEU A 54 -8.81 -19.76 6.24
C LEU A 54 -10.00 -18.77 6.40
N LEU A 55 -10.30 -18.34 7.61
CA LEU A 55 -11.33 -17.34 7.85
C LEU A 55 -10.96 -15.97 7.24
N ILE A 56 -9.70 -15.55 7.36
CA ILE A 56 -9.19 -14.31 6.74
C ILE A 56 -9.26 -14.42 5.23
N GLU A 57 -8.83 -15.54 4.64
CA GLU A 57 -8.93 -15.79 3.20
C GLU A 57 -10.39 -15.71 2.73
N ALA A 58 -11.31 -16.37 3.44
CA ALA A 58 -12.74 -16.33 3.13
C ALA A 58 -13.36 -14.93 3.26
N ARG A 59 -12.91 -14.14 4.25
CA ARG A 59 -13.40 -12.76 4.45
C ARG A 59 -12.81 -11.76 3.44
N THR A 60 -11.62 -12.04 2.93
CA THR A 60 -10.99 -11.20 1.90
C THR A 60 -11.43 -11.58 0.49
N ASP A 61 -12.03 -12.76 0.29
CA ASP A 61 -12.57 -13.16 -1.03
C ASP A 61 -13.74 -12.24 -1.42
N GLY A 62 -13.56 -11.57 -2.54
CA GLY A 62 -14.53 -10.61 -3.07
C GLY A 62 -14.45 -9.21 -2.48
N LEU A 63 -13.48 -8.90 -1.61
CA LEU A 63 -13.26 -7.55 -1.10
C LEU A 63 -13.01 -6.57 -2.25
N LYS A 64 -13.83 -5.51 -2.34
CA LYS A 64 -13.67 -4.49 -3.38
C LYS A 64 -12.45 -3.61 -3.10
N ILE A 65 -11.55 -3.52 -4.09
CA ILE A 65 -10.41 -2.59 -4.10
C ILE A 65 -10.78 -1.39 -4.97
N GLY A 66 -11.50 -0.44 -4.40
CA GLY A 66 -11.92 0.77 -5.12
C GLY A 66 -12.62 0.43 -6.44
N ARG A 67 -12.10 0.99 -7.55
CA ARG A 67 -12.59 0.79 -8.92
C ARG A 67 -11.90 -0.35 -9.67
N LEU A 68 -10.87 -0.95 -9.07
CA LEU A 68 -10.01 -1.94 -9.71
C LEU A 68 -10.60 -3.35 -9.72
N GLY A 69 -11.65 -3.58 -8.92
CA GLY A 69 -12.32 -4.87 -8.87
C GLY A 69 -12.30 -5.52 -7.48
N ARG A 70 -12.28 -6.85 -7.46
CA ARG A 70 -12.35 -7.66 -6.25
C ARG A 70 -11.06 -8.44 -6.03
N LEU A 71 -10.60 -8.43 -4.79
CA LEU A 71 -9.43 -9.15 -4.31
C LEU A 71 -9.79 -10.60 -3.99
N LYS A 72 -8.87 -11.53 -4.28
CA LYS A 72 -8.84 -12.88 -3.73
C LYS A 72 -7.43 -13.21 -3.26
N ILE A 73 -7.32 -13.75 -2.06
CA ILE A 73 -6.05 -14.17 -1.44
C ILE A 73 -6.10 -15.66 -1.20
N GLU A 74 -5.02 -16.38 -1.52
CA GLU A 74 -4.89 -17.81 -1.35
C GLU A 74 -3.51 -18.16 -0.77
N GLY A 75 -3.48 -19.10 0.18
CA GLY A 75 -2.25 -19.62 0.77
C GLY A 75 -1.58 -18.61 1.69
N LEU A 76 -2.37 -18.03 2.59
CA LEU A 76 -1.88 -17.13 3.64
C LEU A 76 -1.01 -17.89 4.65
N SER A 77 0.19 -17.37 4.92
CA SER A 77 1.15 -17.98 5.84
C SER A 77 2.04 -16.92 6.51
N GLY A 78 2.91 -17.34 7.42
CA GLY A 78 3.76 -16.41 8.16
C GLY A 78 3.03 -15.74 9.32
N ASP A 79 3.61 -14.67 9.82
CA ASP A 79 3.04 -13.83 10.88
C ASP A 79 2.27 -12.67 10.25
N VAL A 80 0.93 -12.73 10.30
CA VAL A 80 0.06 -11.70 9.72
C VAL A 80 0.36 -10.30 10.26
N TRP A 81 0.92 -10.20 11.46
CA TRP A 81 1.21 -8.91 12.10
C TRP A 81 2.54 -8.27 11.69
N ARG A 82 3.49 -9.07 11.17
CA ARG A 82 4.84 -8.57 10.85
C ARG A 82 5.39 -9.06 9.53
N ASP A 83 5.20 -10.36 9.25
CA ASP A 83 5.85 -11.08 8.15
C ASP A 83 4.82 -11.97 7.47
N LEU A 84 4.04 -11.37 6.60
CA LEU A 84 2.92 -12.00 5.91
C LEU A 84 3.40 -12.58 4.59
N ARG A 85 3.05 -13.84 4.33
CA ARG A 85 3.32 -14.51 3.07
C ARG A 85 2.02 -14.93 2.42
N ILE A 86 1.88 -14.64 1.15
CA ILE A 86 0.71 -14.96 0.33
C ILE A 86 1.19 -15.72 -0.89
N ARG A 87 0.71 -16.96 -1.05
CA ARG A 87 1.09 -17.77 -2.22
C ARG A 87 0.54 -17.20 -3.51
N ARG A 88 -0.71 -16.77 -3.51
CA ARG A 88 -1.38 -16.17 -4.67
C ARG A 88 -2.32 -15.06 -4.25
N LEU A 89 -2.23 -13.93 -4.93
CA LEU A 89 -3.16 -12.82 -4.83
C LEU A 89 -3.67 -12.51 -6.24
N THR A 90 -4.98 -12.41 -6.42
CA THR A 90 -5.58 -12.04 -7.69
C THR A 90 -6.53 -10.88 -7.53
N ILE A 91 -6.58 -10.02 -8.56
CA ILE A 91 -7.60 -8.98 -8.68
C ILE A 91 -8.41 -9.27 -9.93
N ARG A 92 -9.74 -9.32 -9.76
CA ARG A 92 -10.70 -9.59 -10.84
C ARG A 92 -11.73 -8.47 -10.94
N ASP A 93 -12.04 -8.08 -12.15
CA ASP A 93 -13.18 -7.24 -12.50
C ASP A 93 -14.32 -8.09 -13.13
N GLU A 94 -15.25 -7.46 -13.82
CA GLU A 94 -16.37 -8.15 -14.47
C GLU A 94 -15.91 -9.06 -15.63
N GLN A 95 -14.76 -8.78 -16.24
CA GLN A 95 -14.20 -9.59 -17.33
C GLN A 95 -13.26 -10.71 -16.86
N GLY A 96 -13.08 -10.87 -15.54
CA GLY A 96 -12.23 -11.90 -14.95
C GLY A 96 -10.95 -11.36 -14.31
N VAL A 97 -9.93 -12.21 -14.15
CA VAL A 97 -8.65 -11.83 -13.53
C VAL A 97 -7.84 -10.96 -14.49
N TRP A 98 -7.41 -9.79 -14.01
CA TRP A 98 -6.55 -8.89 -14.75
C TRP A 98 -5.14 -8.74 -14.14
N LEU A 99 -5.01 -9.04 -12.83
CA LEU A 99 -3.74 -9.02 -12.11
C LEU A 99 -3.60 -10.28 -11.25
N GLU A 100 -2.43 -10.89 -11.29
CA GLU A 100 -2.03 -12.01 -10.45
C GLU A 100 -0.65 -11.76 -9.86
N ALA A 101 -0.52 -11.84 -8.53
CA ALA A 101 0.76 -11.83 -7.83
C ALA A 101 1.01 -13.21 -7.21
N ARG A 102 2.23 -13.72 -7.35
CA ARG A 102 2.66 -15.00 -6.80
C ARG A 102 3.81 -14.83 -5.83
N ASN A 103 3.76 -15.60 -4.73
CA ASN A 103 4.75 -15.63 -3.67
C ASN A 103 5.08 -14.23 -3.18
N LEU A 104 4.05 -13.54 -2.70
CA LEU A 104 4.17 -12.22 -2.10
C LEU A 104 4.59 -12.37 -0.65
N HIS A 105 5.62 -11.65 -0.28
CA HIS A 105 6.15 -11.51 1.06
C HIS A 105 6.04 -10.05 1.49
N LEU A 106 5.34 -9.78 2.60
CA LEU A 106 5.05 -8.45 3.11
C LEU A 106 5.59 -8.32 4.53
N LYS A 107 6.57 -7.45 4.73
CA LYS A 107 6.99 -6.97 6.06
C LYS A 107 6.38 -5.60 6.31
N TRP A 108 5.61 -5.47 7.39
CA TRP A 108 4.85 -4.25 7.65
C TRP A 108 4.69 -3.96 9.14
N ARG A 109 4.35 -2.71 9.46
CA ARG A 109 4.18 -2.20 10.82
C ARG A 109 2.70 -2.09 11.15
N TYR A 110 2.11 -3.17 11.65
CA TYR A 110 0.69 -3.21 11.98
C TYR A 110 0.26 -2.14 13.01
N SER A 111 1.14 -1.77 13.95
CA SER A 111 0.86 -0.76 14.98
C SER A 111 0.58 0.63 14.38
N GLU A 112 1.09 0.94 13.20
CA GLU A 112 0.82 2.21 12.51
C GLU A 112 -0.62 2.31 11.97
N LEU A 113 -1.36 1.18 11.85
CA LEU A 113 -2.78 1.23 11.54
C LEU A 113 -3.60 1.96 12.61
N LEU A 114 -3.17 1.96 13.87
CA LEU A 114 -3.81 2.70 14.96
C LEU A 114 -3.82 4.21 14.70
N VAL A 115 -2.81 4.71 13.96
CA VAL A 115 -2.73 6.11 13.52
C VAL A 115 -3.12 6.30 12.06
N ARG A 116 -3.88 5.34 11.52
CA ARG A 116 -4.39 5.34 10.14
C ARG A 116 -3.29 5.42 9.08
N ARG A 117 -2.21 4.67 9.28
CA ARG A 117 -1.12 4.48 8.33
C ARG A 117 -0.98 3.00 8.01
N PHE A 118 -1.00 2.66 6.75
CA PHE A 118 -0.47 1.39 6.27
C PHE A 118 1.00 1.61 5.91
N HIS A 119 1.91 0.91 6.60
CA HIS A 119 3.34 1.04 6.38
C HIS A 119 3.95 -0.33 6.14
N ALA A 120 4.40 -0.54 4.92
CA ALA A 120 5.17 -1.70 4.51
C ALA A 120 6.65 -1.33 4.42
N ASP A 121 7.49 -1.96 5.25
CA ASP A 121 8.94 -1.79 5.19
C ASP A 121 9.49 -2.44 3.93
N ARG A 122 8.94 -3.62 3.57
CA ARG A 122 9.34 -4.37 2.37
C ARG A 122 8.19 -5.20 1.80
N ILE A 123 8.07 -5.16 0.49
CA ILE A 123 7.20 -6.02 -0.30
C ILE A 123 8.06 -6.74 -1.33
N GLU A 124 8.12 -8.06 -1.28
CA GLU A 124 8.78 -8.88 -2.28
C GLU A 124 7.72 -9.70 -3.01
N VAL A 125 7.73 -9.65 -4.34
CA VAL A 125 6.80 -10.42 -5.18
C VAL A 125 7.63 -11.18 -6.18
N GLN A 126 7.56 -12.52 -6.16
CA GLN A 126 8.31 -13.31 -7.14
C GLN A 126 7.86 -12.98 -8.56
N THR A 127 6.55 -12.92 -8.80
CA THR A 127 6.00 -12.59 -10.13
C THR A 127 4.69 -11.84 -9.97
N LEU A 128 4.60 -10.66 -10.58
CA LEU A 128 3.39 -9.87 -10.74
C LEU A 128 2.98 -9.91 -12.22
N ARG A 129 1.88 -10.59 -12.55
CA ARG A 129 1.40 -10.71 -13.93
C ARG A 129 0.28 -9.73 -14.20
N LEU A 130 0.48 -8.85 -15.15
CA LEU A 130 -0.54 -7.99 -15.72
C LEU A 130 -1.13 -8.71 -16.96
N ILE A 131 -2.27 -9.36 -16.75
CA ILE A 131 -2.86 -10.28 -17.74
C ILE A 131 -3.55 -9.50 -18.84
N ARG A 132 -4.34 -8.47 -18.46
CA ARG A 132 -5.06 -7.58 -19.37
C ARG A 132 -5.33 -6.23 -18.69
N ARG A 133 -5.76 -5.26 -19.44
CA ARG A 133 -6.16 -3.95 -18.87
C ARG A 133 -7.42 -4.11 -18.02
N PRO A 134 -7.49 -3.49 -16.81
CA PRO A 134 -8.67 -3.55 -15.97
C PRO A 134 -9.83 -2.74 -16.57
N THR A 135 -11.04 -3.28 -16.42
CA THR A 135 -12.27 -2.52 -16.62
C THR A 135 -12.62 -1.81 -15.32
N LEU A 136 -12.46 -0.48 -15.29
CA LEU A 136 -12.69 0.30 -14.09
C LEU A 136 -14.19 0.47 -13.83
N SER A 137 -14.65 0.12 -12.63
CA SER A 137 -16.02 0.38 -12.21
C SER A 137 -16.33 1.89 -12.21
N PRO A 138 -17.59 2.32 -12.44
CA PRO A 138 -18.00 3.71 -12.41
C PRO A 138 -17.58 4.40 -11.10
N LYS A 139 -17.26 5.70 -11.16
CA LYS A 139 -16.91 6.48 -9.99
C LYS A 139 -18.14 6.63 -9.09
N GLY A 140 -18.12 5.99 -7.92
CA GLY A 140 -19.19 6.16 -6.93
C GLY A 140 -19.23 7.59 -6.38
N LYS A 141 -20.39 8.03 -5.90
CA LYS A 141 -20.57 9.28 -5.13
C LYS A 141 -20.02 9.10 -3.72
N GLY A 142 -18.70 8.95 -3.58
CA GLY A 142 -18.03 8.74 -2.29
C GLY A 142 -16.99 9.80 -2.00
N SER A 143 -16.55 9.90 -0.74
CA SER A 143 -15.57 10.88 -0.27
C SER A 143 -14.26 10.80 -1.08
N SER A 144 -13.75 11.95 -1.47
CA SER A 144 -12.55 12.09 -2.30
C SER A 144 -11.22 11.88 -1.54
N GLY A 145 -11.23 11.37 -0.31
CA GLY A 145 -10.05 11.18 0.52
C GLY A 145 -9.70 9.72 0.76
N LEU A 146 -8.41 9.42 0.88
CA LEU A 146 -7.96 8.12 1.33
C LEU A 146 -8.28 7.93 2.82
N PRO A 147 -8.80 6.76 3.24
CA PRO A 147 -9.11 6.49 4.65
C PRO A 147 -7.84 6.39 5.50
N VAL A 148 -6.73 5.99 4.90
CA VAL A 148 -5.41 5.82 5.53
C VAL A 148 -4.31 6.41 4.64
N SER A 149 -3.16 6.76 5.24
CA SER A 149 -1.93 7.03 4.49
C SER A 149 -1.24 5.72 4.13
N PHE A 150 -0.60 5.66 2.96
CA PHE A 150 0.12 4.48 2.49
C PHE A 150 1.61 4.79 2.37
N TYR A 151 2.44 3.93 2.94
CA TYR A 151 3.89 3.96 2.83
C TYR A 151 4.40 2.59 2.44
N ILE A 152 5.22 2.53 1.41
CA ILE A 152 5.96 1.35 0.98
C ILE A 152 7.40 1.82 0.79
N ASP A 153 8.28 1.41 1.70
CA ASP A 153 9.67 1.87 1.69
C ASP A 153 10.47 1.16 0.58
N ASP A 154 10.17 -0.12 0.36
CA ASP A 154 10.84 -0.91 -0.66
C ASP A 154 9.90 -2.00 -1.18
N ALA A 155 9.54 -1.96 -2.45
CA ALA A 155 8.85 -3.05 -3.12
C ALA A 155 9.67 -3.53 -4.32
N GLN A 156 9.87 -4.83 -4.42
CA GLN A 156 10.68 -5.46 -5.45
C GLN A 156 9.98 -6.69 -6.03
N GLY A 157 10.21 -6.95 -7.31
CA GLY A 157 9.71 -8.16 -7.94
C GLY A 157 9.72 -8.13 -9.46
N GLN A 158 9.47 -9.29 -10.05
CA GLN A 158 9.34 -9.40 -11.50
C GLN A 158 7.93 -9.05 -11.94
N VAL A 159 7.80 -8.13 -12.89
CA VAL A 159 6.52 -7.79 -13.53
C VAL A 159 6.50 -8.39 -14.92
N GLU A 160 5.51 -9.25 -15.17
CA GLU A 160 5.22 -9.79 -16.49
C GLU A 160 3.98 -9.12 -17.06
N MET A 161 4.14 -8.38 -18.16
CA MET A 161 3.04 -7.83 -18.95
C MET A 161 2.70 -8.78 -20.07
N LEU A 162 1.45 -9.24 -20.13
CA LEU A 162 0.98 -10.12 -21.19
C LEU A 162 0.46 -9.31 -22.40
N PRO A 163 0.38 -9.92 -23.60
CA PRO A 163 -0.03 -9.22 -24.82
C PRO A 163 -1.40 -8.54 -24.73
N ALA A 164 -2.34 -9.11 -23.97
CA ALA A 164 -3.67 -8.48 -23.78
C ALA A 164 -3.61 -7.21 -22.90
N PHE A 165 -2.53 -6.98 -22.15
CA PHE A 165 -2.29 -5.76 -21.39
C PHE A 165 -1.53 -4.72 -22.24
N SER A 166 -0.43 -5.13 -22.86
CA SER A 166 0.59 -4.27 -23.49
C SER A 166 0.84 -4.54 -24.98
N ARG A 167 0.00 -5.36 -25.63
CA ARG A 167 0.11 -5.82 -27.03
C ARG A 167 1.32 -6.74 -27.29
N GLN A 168 2.39 -6.60 -26.51
CA GLN A 168 3.59 -7.42 -26.55
C GLN A 168 3.92 -7.91 -25.15
N ARG A 169 4.50 -9.11 -25.04
CA ARG A 169 4.98 -9.63 -23.76
C ARG A 169 6.23 -8.89 -23.33
N GLY A 170 6.26 -8.44 -22.08
CA GLY A 170 7.45 -7.87 -21.44
C GLY A 170 7.65 -8.45 -20.06
N VAL A 171 8.89 -8.61 -19.64
CA VAL A 171 9.27 -9.03 -18.29
C VAL A 171 10.30 -8.05 -17.76
N TYR A 172 10.00 -7.46 -16.62
CA TYR A 172 10.83 -6.41 -16.01
C TYR A 172 11.12 -6.75 -14.55
N ASP A 173 12.36 -6.46 -14.14
CA ASP A 173 12.67 -6.33 -12.72
C ASP A 173 12.21 -4.96 -12.25
N LEU A 174 11.36 -4.93 -11.20
CA LEU A 174 10.69 -3.73 -10.70
C LEU A 174 11.15 -3.39 -9.29
N GLY A 175 11.54 -2.14 -9.09
CA GLY A 175 11.67 -1.51 -7.77
C GLY A 175 10.66 -0.37 -7.63
N LEU A 176 9.98 -0.29 -6.47
CA LEU A 176 8.98 0.73 -6.18
C LEU A 176 9.16 1.28 -4.77
N TYR A 177 9.15 2.60 -4.66
CA TYR A 177 8.91 3.35 -3.43
C TYR A 177 7.58 4.10 -3.55
N LEU A 178 6.78 4.12 -2.48
CA LEU A 178 5.50 4.82 -2.48
C LEU A 178 5.24 5.47 -1.12
N ALA A 179 4.92 6.75 -1.12
CA ALA A 179 4.39 7.46 0.04
C ALA A 179 3.18 8.30 -0.36
N ILE A 180 1.99 7.95 0.10
CA ILE A 180 0.75 8.69 -0.14
C ILE A 180 0.19 9.13 1.21
N ARG A 181 0.11 10.43 1.43
CA ARG A 181 -0.37 11.01 2.69
C ARG A 181 -1.87 11.33 2.61
N ARG A 182 -2.59 10.95 3.66
CA ARG A 182 -4.03 11.26 3.77
C ARG A 182 -4.33 12.77 3.70
N ALA A 183 -3.45 13.60 4.26
CA ALA A 183 -3.58 15.06 4.26
C ALA A 183 -3.19 15.73 2.92
N GLY A 184 -2.91 14.93 1.90
CA GLY A 184 -2.33 15.36 0.63
C GLY A 184 -0.82 15.18 0.61
N GLY A 185 -0.29 15.09 -0.60
CA GLY A 185 1.10 14.76 -0.86
C GLY A 185 1.29 13.32 -1.28
N MET A 186 2.06 13.13 -2.35
CA MET A 186 2.42 11.84 -2.90
C MET A 186 3.88 11.88 -3.34
N HIS A 187 4.61 10.81 -3.03
CA HIS A 187 5.94 10.56 -3.55
C HIS A 187 5.96 9.13 -4.07
N VAL A 188 6.30 8.97 -5.32
CA VAL A 188 6.42 7.69 -6.02
C VAL A 188 7.76 7.65 -6.73
N ALA A 189 8.50 6.56 -6.58
CA ALA A 189 9.65 6.27 -7.41
C ALA A 189 9.52 4.85 -7.94
N VAL A 190 9.61 4.68 -9.25
CA VAL A 190 9.54 3.40 -9.94
C VAL A 190 10.79 3.23 -10.79
N ARG A 191 11.38 2.05 -10.73
CA ARG A 191 12.44 1.61 -11.63
C ARG A 191 12.04 0.27 -12.19
N ALA A 192 12.10 0.14 -13.50
CA ALA A 192 11.87 -1.12 -14.17
C ALA A 192 12.96 -1.34 -15.23
N ALA A 193 13.60 -2.49 -15.21
CA ALA A 193 14.59 -2.90 -16.18
C ALA A 193 14.11 -4.18 -16.85
N SER A 194 14.18 -4.22 -18.18
CA SER A 194 13.75 -5.39 -18.95
C SER A 194 14.70 -6.57 -18.72
N LEU A 195 14.12 -7.74 -18.46
CA LEU A 195 14.83 -9.01 -18.37
C LEU A 195 14.94 -9.73 -19.73
N LEU A 196 14.18 -9.27 -20.72
CA LEU A 196 14.17 -9.85 -22.07
C LEU A 196 15.10 -9.09 -23.02
N ASN A 197 15.12 -7.76 -22.91
CA ASN A 197 15.91 -6.89 -23.79
C ASN A 197 16.79 -5.99 -22.91
N PRO A 198 18.09 -6.28 -22.78
CA PRO A 198 19.01 -5.45 -22.01
C PRO A 198 19.04 -4.01 -22.55
N GLY A 199 18.91 -3.04 -21.63
CA GLY A 199 18.88 -1.61 -21.98
C GLY A 199 17.47 -1.02 -22.01
N ASP A 200 16.42 -1.83 -22.23
CA ASP A 200 15.06 -1.35 -22.14
C ASP A 200 14.68 -1.10 -20.67
N HIS A 201 14.15 0.08 -20.40
CA HIS A 201 13.87 0.51 -19.01
C HIS A 201 12.75 1.53 -18.90
N LEU A 202 12.23 1.68 -17.68
CA LEU A 202 11.36 2.76 -17.24
C LEU A 202 11.83 3.25 -15.86
N ASN A 203 12.10 4.54 -15.76
CA ASN A 203 12.30 5.22 -14.49
C ASN A 203 11.24 6.30 -14.36
N LEU A 204 10.58 6.35 -13.21
CA LEU A 204 9.57 7.37 -12.89
C LEU A 204 9.84 7.88 -11.48
N GLN A 205 9.90 9.19 -11.34
CA GLN A 205 9.88 9.87 -10.06
C GLN A 205 8.77 10.94 -10.10
N PHE A 206 7.91 10.87 -9.11
CA PHE A 206 6.79 11.80 -8.96
C PHE A 206 6.72 12.26 -7.51
N GLU A 207 6.83 13.55 -7.28
CA GLU A 207 6.66 14.15 -5.96
C GLU A 207 5.73 15.34 -6.05
N VAL A 208 4.66 15.32 -5.27
CA VAL A 208 3.74 16.43 -5.08
C VAL A 208 3.43 16.58 -3.59
N ASP A 209 3.72 17.74 -3.04
CA ASP A 209 3.41 18.10 -1.66
C ASP A 209 3.16 19.62 -1.60
N LYS A 210 2.25 20.06 -0.72
CA LYS A 210 1.98 21.49 -0.52
C LYS A 210 3.21 22.26 0.00
N ARG A 211 4.15 21.58 0.65
CA ARG A 211 5.35 22.17 1.30
C ARG A 211 6.64 21.97 0.52
N ARG A 212 6.63 21.15 -0.52
CA ARG A 212 7.78 20.79 -1.33
C ARG A 212 7.57 21.20 -2.78
N PRO A 213 8.64 21.39 -3.55
CA PRO A 213 8.52 21.55 -5.00
C PRO A 213 7.80 20.37 -5.64
N LEU A 214 7.01 20.63 -6.67
CA LEU A 214 6.51 19.59 -7.58
C LEU A 214 7.70 19.07 -8.37
N LEU A 215 7.85 17.75 -8.42
CA LEU A 215 8.84 17.09 -9.26
C LEU A 215 8.15 15.96 -10.02
N ILE A 216 8.27 15.96 -11.32
CA ILE A 216 7.90 14.83 -12.19
C ILE A 216 9.08 14.57 -13.11
N GLN A 217 9.61 13.36 -13.07
CA GLN A 217 10.63 12.87 -13.97
C GLN A 217 10.23 11.50 -14.46
N ALA A 218 10.17 11.30 -15.76
CA ALA A 218 9.99 10.00 -16.37
C ALA A 218 10.95 9.85 -17.53
N ASP A 219 11.60 8.71 -17.55
CA ASP A 219 12.49 8.29 -18.63
C ASP A 219 12.20 6.82 -18.95
N ALA A 220 11.93 6.53 -20.21
CA ALA A 220 11.72 5.17 -20.67
C ALA A 220 12.31 4.98 -22.06
N ALA A 221 12.91 3.84 -22.29
CA ALA A 221 13.43 3.47 -23.60
C ALA A 221 13.21 1.99 -23.88
N GLU A 222 12.87 1.68 -25.14
CA GLU A 222 12.78 0.34 -25.69
C GLU A 222 13.42 0.37 -27.09
N ALA A 223 14.58 -0.24 -27.26
CA ALA A 223 15.39 -0.13 -28.48
C ALA A 223 14.69 -0.71 -29.72
N HIS A 224 13.86 -1.71 -29.55
CA HIS A 224 13.15 -2.41 -30.63
C HIS A 224 11.62 -2.29 -30.52
N GLY A 225 11.15 -1.39 -29.64
CA GLY A 225 9.78 -1.39 -29.17
C GLY A 225 9.54 -2.45 -28.12
N GLY A 226 8.34 -2.45 -27.52
CA GLY A 226 8.10 -3.41 -26.47
C GLY A 226 6.81 -3.17 -25.66
N ALA A 227 6.79 -3.76 -24.48
CA ALA A 227 5.61 -3.76 -23.63
C ALA A 227 5.30 -2.41 -22.99
N ILE A 228 6.28 -1.56 -22.75
CA ILE A 228 6.08 -0.20 -22.21
C ILE A 228 5.37 0.65 -23.27
N ALA A 229 5.88 0.69 -24.51
CA ALA A 229 5.23 1.37 -25.62
C ALA A 229 3.79 0.85 -25.82
N GLY A 230 3.61 -0.47 -25.82
CA GLY A 230 2.31 -1.09 -25.96
C GLY A 230 1.34 -0.77 -24.80
N ALA A 231 1.82 -0.69 -23.56
CA ALA A 231 1.03 -0.27 -22.41
C ALA A 231 0.54 1.19 -22.56
N LEU A 232 1.35 2.05 -23.18
CA LEU A 232 1.00 3.43 -23.52
C LEU A 232 0.10 3.55 -24.77
N GLY A 233 -0.19 2.43 -25.45
CA GLY A 233 -1.03 2.41 -26.66
C GLY A 233 -0.26 2.71 -27.95
N LEU A 234 1.07 2.81 -27.88
CA LEU A 234 1.95 3.06 -29.02
C LEU A 234 2.31 1.77 -29.77
N PRO A 235 2.83 1.85 -31.00
CA PRO A 235 3.36 0.71 -31.74
C PRO A 235 4.47 0.01 -30.96
N THR A 236 4.49 -1.33 -30.99
CA THR A 236 5.44 -2.16 -30.25
C THR A 236 6.55 -2.73 -31.12
N ASP A 237 6.58 -2.40 -32.40
CA ASP A 237 7.46 -2.91 -33.47
C ASP A 237 8.57 -1.94 -33.85
N ARG A 238 8.71 -0.84 -33.13
CA ARG A 238 9.69 0.22 -33.45
C ARG A 238 10.28 0.83 -32.18
N PRO A 239 11.49 1.43 -32.26
CA PRO A 239 12.12 2.07 -31.10
C PRO A 239 11.21 3.06 -30.43
N PHE A 240 11.21 3.04 -29.10
CA PHE A 240 10.43 3.94 -28.26
C PHE A 240 11.33 4.66 -27.27
N LEU A 241 11.12 5.96 -27.11
CA LEU A 241 11.74 6.76 -26.07
C LEU A 241 10.71 7.73 -25.50
N LEU A 242 10.65 7.83 -24.19
CA LEU A 242 9.85 8.80 -23.46
C LEU A 242 10.76 9.58 -22.51
N ARG A 243 10.63 10.89 -22.53
CA ARG A 243 11.28 11.75 -21.53
C ARG A 243 10.32 12.83 -21.09
N ILE A 244 10.03 12.90 -19.81
CA ILE A 244 9.17 13.90 -19.20
C ILE A 244 9.94 14.50 -18.02
N SER A 245 9.94 15.82 -17.91
CA SER A 245 10.42 16.56 -16.76
C SER A 245 9.45 17.69 -16.46
N ALA A 246 9.03 17.80 -15.20
CA ALA A 246 8.31 18.97 -14.73
C ALA A 246 8.79 19.30 -13.31
N ASP A 247 9.12 20.57 -13.09
CA ASP A 247 9.61 21.09 -11.84
C ASP A 247 9.00 22.45 -11.51
N GLY A 248 8.83 22.70 -10.22
CA GLY A 248 8.26 23.95 -9.74
C GLY A 248 7.41 23.78 -8.49
N ARG A 249 6.43 24.63 -8.33
CA ARG A 249 5.36 24.51 -7.32
C ARG A 249 4.08 24.12 -8.02
N THR A 250 3.08 23.61 -7.27
CA THR A 250 1.76 23.30 -7.86
C THR A 250 1.09 24.53 -8.50
N SER A 251 1.46 25.75 -8.07
CA SER A 251 0.96 27.00 -8.63
C SER A 251 1.80 27.55 -9.78
N ALA A 252 3.08 27.20 -9.89
CA ALA A 252 3.94 27.73 -10.94
C ALA A 252 5.14 26.81 -11.18
N GLY A 253 5.48 26.55 -12.42
CA GLY A 253 6.60 25.70 -12.77
C GLY A 253 6.78 25.61 -14.29
N ARG A 254 7.65 24.72 -14.70
CA ARG A 254 7.95 24.43 -16.10
C ARG A 254 7.89 22.93 -16.36
N PHE A 255 7.60 22.58 -17.60
CA PHE A 255 7.61 21.19 -18.03
C PHE A 255 8.21 21.03 -19.43
N THR A 256 8.74 19.86 -19.67
CA THR A 256 9.09 19.35 -20.97
C THR A 256 8.60 17.91 -21.08
N ALA A 257 8.05 17.55 -22.22
CA ALA A 257 7.59 16.20 -22.50
C ALA A 257 7.91 15.85 -23.95
N MET A 258 8.57 14.72 -24.14
CA MET A 258 8.92 14.21 -25.45
C MET A 258 8.69 12.71 -25.49
N ALA A 259 8.00 12.25 -26.54
CA ALA A 259 7.95 10.83 -26.87
C ALA A 259 8.33 10.64 -28.33
N ILE A 260 9.13 9.64 -28.60
CA ILE A 260 9.55 9.23 -29.95
C ILE A 260 9.12 7.77 -30.14
N SER A 261 8.52 7.49 -31.29
CA SER A 261 8.13 6.13 -31.68
C SER A 261 8.53 5.91 -33.13
N GLY A 262 9.65 5.21 -33.34
CA GLY A 262 10.30 5.11 -34.66
C GLY A 262 10.71 6.48 -35.21
N ALA A 263 10.21 6.83 -36.37
CA ALA A 263 10.44 8.12 -37.01
C ALA A 263 9.44 9.22 -36.60
N THR A 264 8.45 8.90 -35.75
CA THR A 264 7.39 9.84 -35.35
C THR A 264 7.64 10.38 -33.94
N ARG A 265 7.16 11.60 -33.70
CA ARG A 265 7.15 12.25 -32.38
C ARG A 265 5.71 12.45 -31.93
N PRO A 266 5.07 11.41 -31.34
CA PRO A 266 3.66 11.50 -30.93
C PRO A 266 3.43 12.51 -29.80
N LEU A 267 4.47 12.92 -29.09
CA LEU A 267 4.42 13.93 -28.06
C LEU A 267 5.68 14.79 -28.12
N GLU A 268 5.52 16.08 -28.28
CA GLU A 268 6.56 17.08 -28.08
C GLU A 268 5.89 18.34 -27.51
N ALA A 269 6.13 18.63 -26.26
CA ALA A 269 5.52 19.75 -25.56
C ALA A 269 6.50 20.33 -24.54
N SER A 270 6.52 21.65 -24.42
CA SER A 270 7.22 22.35 -23.34
C SER A 270 6.46 23.61 -22.98
N GLY A 271 6.58 24.03 -21.75
CA GLY A 271 5.88 25.23 -21.33
C GLY A 271 6.08 25.54 -19.86
N VAL A 272 5.39 26.59 -19.44
CA VAL A 272 5.32 27.03 -18.06
C VAL A 272 3.86 27.11 -17.62
N TRP A 273 3.60 26.83 -16.35
CA TRP A 273 2.29 27.11 -15.74
C TRP A 273 2.47 28.17 -14.65
N THR A 274 1.48 29.02 -14.52
CA THR A 274 1.41 30.10 -13.54
C THR A 274 0.01 30.13 -12.91
N PRO A 275 -0.21 30.88 -11.81
CA PRO A 275 -1.56 30.99 -11.22
C PRO A 275 -2.60 31.55 -12.19
N ASP A 276 -2.17 32.35 -13.16
CA ASP A 276 -3.04 33.02 -14.15
C ASP A 276 -3.24 32.20 -15.44
N GLY A 277 -2.69 31.01 -15.50
CA GLY A 277 -2.76 30.09 -16.64
C GLY A 277 -1.40 29.58 -17.09
N GLY A 278 -1.41 28.62 -18.04
CA GLY A 278 -0.20 28.04 -18.62
C GLY A 278 0.08 28.60 -20.02
N GLN A 279 1.36 28.63 -20.38
CA GLN A 279 1.82 28.82 -21.75
C GLN A 279 2.59 27.57 -22.19
N ALA A 280 2.24 27.02 -23.35
CA ALA A 280 2.86 25.84 -23.95
C ALA A 280 3.33 26.11 -25.37
#